data_ce5610f530aff173f4cf80f82dda356e
#
_entry.id   ce5610f530aff173f4cf80f82dda356e
#
_cell.length_a   1.000
_cell.length_b   1.000
_cell.length_c   1.000
_cell.angle_alpha   90.00
_cell.angle_beta   90.00
_cell.angle_gamma   90.00
#
_symmetry.space_group_name_H-M   'P 1'
#
loop_
_entity.id
_entity.type
_entity.pdbx_description
1 polymer ?
#
loop_
_entity_poly.entity_id
_entity_poly.type
_entity_poly.pdbx_seq_one_letter_code
_entity_poly.pdbx_strand_id
1 'polypeptide(L)'
;TQKDEIFASFWEKYKLDSISGQWDYIEPALFGYAAGKVIESFVRFNSSIRQRIIAQFHEWMTGAGLLYLKSAMPQVGCVFTTHATVLGRCVAGNNLPLYSEMKNYVPEELARRFNVISKQSLEKTAAHQADCFTTVSEITATECAHFLDKEVDLVTPNGFENVFTPSEAEWEDKRKAGREKFLQVAQAILGRPVAEDALILGISGRYEFKNKGIDVFIDAMGQLNRNNGLGKEVLAFILVPAGHAGANKELLHNLELPYQAVTSTDLYLTHYLNDSANDPVMNRIRAQKLRNSEEDKVKIFFVPSYLNGDDGVFNMPYYDLLVGMDLTAFPSYYEPWGYTPLESLAFKVPTITTTLAGFGLWVKEHYNMNHPGIEVIHREDGDASNVATAIAEWVKNYTQVRETEMQKDRDNAKDVSRIALWDNLINYYKQAYTIALNQVSERLKDLPANMNESVSYIEKQLTVKCRFPVRGVESPDPHRSLRRKQQSRCELEQRRFAGAVHTEQPVYMPGQEGQRQAVE
;
A
#
# COMPACT_ATOMS: atom_id res chain seq x y z
N THR A 1 16.60 9.02 -30.89
CA THR A 1 17.21 8.30 -29.75
C THR A 1 16.54 6.94 -29.58
N GLN A 2 17.18 5.99 -28.87
CA GLN A 2 16.59 4.65 -28.63
C GLN A 2 15.21 4.72 -27.96
N LYS A 3 14.97 5.71 -27.12
CA LYS A 3 13.65 6.02 -26.54
C LYS A 3 12.60 6.27 -27.61
N ASP A 4 12.93 7.08 -28.60
CA ASP A 4 11.99 7.47 -29.65
C ASP A 4 11.63 6.27 -30.54
N GLU A 5 12.60 5.40 -30.83
CA GLU A 5 12.37 4.14 -31.55
C GLU A 5 11.44 3.19 -30.79
N ILE A 6 11.63 3.05 -29.47
CA ILE A 6 10.76 2.23 -28.59
C ILE A 6 9.31 2.76 -28.63
N PHE A 7 9.13 4.05 -28.40
CA PHE A 7 7.79 4.64 -28.36
C PHE A 7 7.12 4.66 -29.74
N ALA A 8 7.89 4.89 -30.83
CA ALA A 8 7.37 4.76 -32.18
C ALA A 8 6.87 3.34 -32.46
N SER A 9 7.63 2.31 -32.06
CA SER A 9 7.20 0.92 -32.22
C SER A 9 5.91 0.58 -31.45
N PHE A 10 5.73 1.14 -30.26
CA PHE A 10 4.49 0.99 -29.50
C PHE A 10 3.31 1.72 -30.13
N TRP A 11 3.55 2.90 -30.71
CA TRP A 11 2.53 3.59 -31.48
C TRP A 11 2.11 2.81 -32.74
N GLU A 12 3.09 2.33 -33.51
CA GLU A 12 2.81 1.57 -34.73
C GLU A 12 1.97 0.32 -34.42
N LYS A 13 2.37 -0.43 -33.37
CA LYS A 13 1.78 -1.73 -33.06
C LYS A 13 0.49 -1.62 -32.26
N TYR A 14 0.43 -0.74 -31.28
CA TYR A 14 -0.65 -0.69 -30.29
C TYR A 14 -1.42 0.62 -30.29
N LYS A 15 -1.00 1.62 -31.06
CA LYS A 15 -1.51 3.00 -31.00
C LYS A 15 -1.36 3.64 -29.63
N LEU A 16 -0.35 3.19 -28.87
CA LEU A 16 -0.05 3.69 -27.55
C LEU A 16 0.47 5.12 -27.62
N ASP A 17 -0.23 6.08 -27.01
CA ASP A 17 0.15 7.48 -27.01
C ASP A 17 1.24 7.76 -25.97
N SER A 18 2.45 8.00 -26.42
CA SER A 18 3.59 8.40 -25.60
C SER A 18 4.08 9.82 -25.87
N ILE A 19 3.42 10.54 -26.79
CA ILE A 19 3.88 11.87 -27.25
C ILE A 19 3.71 12.91 -26.16
N SER A 20 2.57 12.89 -25.45
CA SER A 20 2.27 13.80 -24.36
C SER A 20 2.96 13.44 -23.03
N GLY A 21 3.69 12.32 -22.99
CA GLY A 21 4.33 11.80 -21.78
C GLY A 21 5.43 12.72 -21.26
N GLN A 22 5.30 13.13 -20.00
CA GLN A 22 6.31 13.85 -19.27
C GLN A 22 7.34 12.87 -18.68
N TRP A 23 8.37 13.39 -17.98
CA TRP A 23 9.42 12.55 -17.41
C TRP A 23 8.88 11.49 -16.43
N ASP A 24 7.84 11.82 -15.67
CA ASP A 24 7.13 10.94 -14.77
C ASP A 24 6.36 9.77 -15.44
N TYR A 25 6.23 9.81 -16.77
CA TYR A 25 5.81 8.70 -17.61
C TYR A 25 7.00 8.04 -18.32
N ILE A 26 7.91 8.85 -18.89
CA ILE A 26 9.01 8.35 -19.73
C ILE A 26 9.92 7.41 -18.96
N GLU A 27 10.34 7.81 -17.75
CA GLU A 27 11.27 7.03 -16.93
C GLU A 27 10.68 5.67 -16.50
N PRO A 28 9.46 5.59 -15.92
CA PRO A 28 8.87 4.30 -15.60
C PRO A 28 8.60 3.41 -16.82
N ALA A 29 8.16 3.99 -17.94
CA ALA A 29 7.91 3.22 -19.16
C ALA A 29 9.22 2.60 -19.72
N LEU A 30 10.32 3.34 -19.71
CA LEU A 30 11.64 2.82 -20.10
C LEU A 30 12.18 1.80 -19.10
N PHE A 31 11.95 1.99 -17.80
CA PHE A 31 12.26 1.00 -16.77
C PHE A 31 11.51 -0.31 -17.05
N GLY A 32 10.20 -0.25 -17.26
CA GLY A 32 9.40 -1.42 -17.61
C GLY A 32 9.91 -2.14 -18.85
N TYR A 33 10.25 -1.41 -19.91
CA TYR A 33 10.84 -1.96 -21.13
C TYR A 33 12.18 -2.66 -20.87
N ALA A 34 13.07 -2.02 -20.09
CA ALA A 34 14.36 -2.59 -19.72
C ALA A 34 14.19 -3.85 -18.86
N ALA A 35 13.23 -3.85 -17.92
CA ALA A 35 12.88 -5.02 -17.13
C ALA A 35 12.43 -6.20 -18.02
N GLY A 36 11.63 -5.94 -19.05
CA GLY A 36 11.26 -6.94 -20.04
C GLY A 36 12.46 -7.57 -20.74
N LYS A 37 13.46 -6.75 -21.12
CA LYS A 37 14.72 -7.24 -21.71
C LYS A 37 15.56 -8.08 -20.74
N VAL A 38 15.59 -7.69 -19.47
CA VAL A 38 16.29 -8.46 -18.42
C VAL A 38 15.60 -9.83 -18.25
N ILE A 39 14.27 -9.85 -18.20
CA ILE A 39 13.49 -11.11 -18.11
C ILE A 39 13.78 -11.99 -19.34
N GLU A 40 13.76 -11.44 -20.54
CA GLU A 40 14.14 -12.19 -21.75
C GLU A 40 15.53 -12.82 -21.63
N SER A 41 16.54 -12.03 -21.26
CA SER A 41 17.91 -12.50 -21.09
C SER A 41 18.01 -13.61 -20.03
N PHE A 42 17.34 -13.42 -18.89
CA PHE A 42 17.28 -14.40 -17.81
C PHE A 42 16.63 -15.72 -18.28
N VAL A 43 15.50 -15.65 -18.94
CA VAL A 43 14.76 -16.79 -19.45
C VAL A 43 15.60 -17.53 -20.49
N ARG A 44 16.21 -16.83 -21.46
CA ARG A 44 17.07 -17.45 -22.48
C ARG A 44 18.27 -18.16 -21.89
N PHE A 45 18.80 -17.66 -20.77
CA PHE A 45 19.97 -18.24 -20.12
C PHE A 45 19.63 -19.43 -19.20
N ASN A 46 18.53 -19.35 -18.44
CA ASN A 46 18.25 -20.30 -17.35
C ASN A 46 17.21 -21.35 -17.71
N SER A 47 16.42 -21.14 -18.77
CA SER A 47 15.24 -21.96 -19.00
C SER A 47 15.38 -22.90 -20.18
N SER A 48 14.79 -24.08 -20.06
CA SER A 48 14.58 -25.00 -21.17
C SER A 48 13.24 -24.74 -21.83
N ILE A 49 13.10 -25.18 -23.06
CA ILE A 49 11.87 -25.07 -23.86
C ILE A 49 10.66 -25.78 -23.22
N ARG A 50 10.90 -26.71 -22.30
CA ARG A 50 9.86 -27.47 -21.61
C ARG A 50 9.31 -26.75 -20.36
N GLN A 51 9.95 -25.66 -19.94
CA GLN A 51 9.53 -24.93 -18.76
C GLN A 51 8.39 -23.98 -19.11
N ARG A 52 7.35 -24.00 -18.29
CA ARG A 52 6.28 -23.00 -18.32
C ARG A 52 6.71 -21.81 -17.49
N ILE A 53 6.69 -20.63 -18.08
CA ILE A 53 7.21 -19.41 -17.48
C ILE A 53 6.12 -18.37 -17.46
N ILE A 54 5.97 -17.72 -16.29
CA ILE A 54 5.13 -16.56 -16.08
C ILE A 54 6.02 -15.35 -15.79
N ALA A 55 5.72 -14.26 -16.44
CA ALA A 55 6.19 -12.93 -16.08
C ALA A 55 5.01 -12.11 -15.57
N GLN A 56 5.08 -11.66 -14.33
CA GLN A 56 4.05 -10.83 -13.72
C GLN A 56 4.51 -9.37 -13.68
N PHE A 57 3.62 -8.49 -14.13
CA PHE A 57 3.83 -7.05 -14.20
C PHE A 57 2.80 -6.34 -13.34
N HIS A 58 3.27 -5.39 -12.54
CA HIS A 58 2.43 -4.62 -11.65
C HIS A 58 2.40 -3.16 -12.06
N GLU A 59 1.20 -2.59 -12.14
CA GLU A 59 0.95 -1.20 -12.46
C GLU A 59 1.37 -0.79 -13.88
N TRP A 60 0.79 0.30 -14.37
CA TRP A 60 1.10 0.85 -15.69
C TRP A 60 2.60 1.05 -15.92
N MET A 61 3.37 1.35 -14.87
CA MET A 61 4.81 1.60 -14.92
C MET A 61 5.62 0.42 -15.48
N THR A 62 5.12 -0.80 -15.34
CA THR A 62 5.78 -2.00 -15.87
C THR A 62 5.17 -2.50 -17.17
N GLY A 63 4.07 -1.90 -17.62
CA GLY A 63 3.32 -2.32 -18.79
C GLY A 63 4.14 -2.40 -20.08
N ALA A 64 5.12 -1.50 -20.27
CA ALA A 64 6.01 -1.53 -21.43
C ALA A 64 6.85 -2.82 -21.52
N GLY A 65 7.21 -3.40 -20.37
CA GLY A 65 7.91 -4.71 -20.28
C GLY A 65 7.02 -5.86 -20.73
N LEU A 66 5.74 -5.83 -20.37
CA LEU A 66 4.75 -6.80 -20.85
C LEU A 66 4.64 -6.73 -22.38
N LEU A 67 4.45 -5.54 -22.93
CA LEU A 67 4.33 -5.33 -24.38
C LEU A 67 5.58 -5.81 -25.14
N TYR A 68 6.76 -5.59 -24.56
CA TYR A 68 8.01 -6.10 -25.10
C TYR A 68 8.04 -7.65 -25.10
N LEU A 69 7.76 -8.28 -23.98
CA LEU A 69 7.81 -9.75 -23.87
C LEU A 69 6.78 -10.44 -24.74
N LYS A 70 5.58 -9.90 -24.88
CA LYS A 70 4.55 -10.45 -25.79
C LYS A 70 5.05 -10.54 -27.24
N SER A 71 5.97 -9.67 -27.63
CA SER A 71 6.57 -9.69 -28.98
C SER A 71 7.83 -10.54 -29.05
N ALA A 72 8.71 -10.43 -28.06
CA ALA A 72 10.04 -11.07 -28.08
C ALA A 72 9.99 -12.54 -27.63
N MET A 73 9.04 -12.90 -26.77
CA MET A 73 8.95 -14.21 -26.11
C MET A 73 7.49 -14.70 -26.00
N PRO A 74 6.83 -15.07 -27.10
CA PRO A 74 5.43 -15.47 -27.09
C PRO A 74 5.13 -16.72 -26.23
N GLN A 75 6.14 -17.48 -25.85
CA GLN A 75 6.04 -18.66 -24.97
C GLN A 75 5.98 -18.29 -23.47
N VAL A 76 6.21 -17.04 -23.09
CA VAL A 76 6.09 -16.56 -21.72
C VAL A 76 4.66 -16.06 -21.49
N GLY A 77 4.00 -16.56 -20.43
CA GLY A 77 2.72 -16.07 -20.00
C GLY A 77 2.87 -14.75 -19.27
N CYS A 78 2.13 -13.73 -19.68
CA CYS A 78 2.21 -12.41 -19.10
C CYS A 78 0.95 -12.13 -18.27
N VAL A 79 1.13 -11.97 -16.96
CA VAL A 79 0.08 -11.49 -16.04
C VAL A 79 0.28 -10.00 -15.80
N PHE A 80 -0.79 -9.22 -15.90
CA PHE A 80 -0.79 -7.79 -15.59
C PHE A 80 -1.73 -7.52 -14.43
N THR A 81 -1.22 -6.85 -13.39
CA THR A 81 -2.00 -6.50 -12.20
C THR A 81 -2.04 -4.99 -12.04
N THR A 82 -3.21 -4.39 -12.12
CA THR A 82 -3.45 -3.00 -11.74
C THR A 82 -3.92 -2.95 -10.28
N HIS A 83 -3.17 -2.27 -9.41
CA HIS A 83 -3.55 -2.10 -8.01
C HIS A 83 -4.50 -0.93 -7.81
N ALA A 84 -4.39 0.10 -8.64
CA ALA A 84 -5.30 1.25 -8.69
C ALA A 84 -5.27 1.83 -10.09
N THR A 85 -6.42 2.10 -10.69
CA THR A 85 -6.44 2.68 -12.03
C THR A 85 -5.87 4.11 -12.02
N VAL A 86 -5.19 4.49 -13.10
CA VAL A 86 -4.67 5.86 -13.27
C VAL A 86 -5.80 6.88 -13.12
N LEU A 87 -6.93 6.65 -13.78
CA LEU A 87 -8.06 7.59 -13.76
C LEU A 87 -8.81 7.60 -12.43
N GLY A 88 -9.04 6.43 -11.80
CA GLY A 88 -9.66 6.36 -10.48
C GLY A 88 -8.87 7.15 -9.45
N ARG A 89 -7.54 6.98 -9.45
CA ARG A 89 -6.63 7.74 -8.58
C ARG A 89 -6.69 9.26 -8.86
N CYS A 90 -6.79 9.67 -10.13
CA CYS A 90 -6.91 11.09 -10.50
C CYS A 90 -8.25 11.68 -10.06
N VAL A 91 -9.35 10.98 -10.29
CA VAL A 91 -10.70 11.45 -9.91
C VAL A 91 -10.79 11.61 -8.38
N ALA A 92 -10.42 10.56 -7.63
CA ALA A 92 -10.44 10.60 -6.17
C ALA A 92 -9.47 11.64 -5.60
N GLY A 93 -8.25 11.73 -6.14
CA GLY A 93 -7.23 12.69 -5.70
C GLY A 93 -7.59 14.15 -5.97
N ASN A 94 -8.49 14.42 -6.93
CA ASN A 94 -9.01 15.75 -7.23
C ASN A 94 -10.37 16.03 -6.56
N ASN A 95 -10.78 15.20 -5.59
CA ASN A 95 -12.03 15.33 -4.84
C ASN A 95 -13.30 15.33 -5.72
N LEU A 96 -13.25 14.64 -6.83
CA LEU A 96 -14.43 14.41 -7.66
C LEU A 96 -15.15 13.14 -7.21
N PRO A 97 -16.48 13.07 -7.33
CA PRO A 97 -17.23 11.86 -7.00
C PRO A 97 -16.84 10.73 -7.95
N LEU A 98 -16.21 9.68 -7.42
CA LEU A 98 -15.72 8.59 -8.25
C LEU A 98 -16.80 7.55 -8.50
N TYR A 99 -17.45 7.09 -7.44
CA TYR A 99 -18.28 5.88 -7.52
C TYR A 99 -19.67 6.15 -8.05
N SER A 100 -20.32 7.24 -7.62
CA SER A 100 -21.65 7.64 -8.09
C SER A 100 -21.65 8.14 -9.54
N GLU A 101 -20.56 8.80 -9.94
CA GLU A 101 -20.43 9.44 -11.26
C GLU A 101 -19.57 8.65 -12.26
N MET A 102 -19.03 7.51 -11.86
CA MET A 102 -18.09 6.72 -12.69
C MET A 102 -18.60 6.52 -14.12
N LYS A 103 -19.85 6.10 -14.26
CA LYS A 103 -20.47 5.81 -15.56
C LYS A 103 -20.65 7.04 -16.46
N ASN A 104 -20.64 8.23 -15.87
CA ASN A 104 -20.79 9.50 -16.59
C ASN A 104 -19.44 10.06 -17.08
N TYR A 105 -18.33 9.52 -16.61
CA TYR A 105 -17.00 9.93 -17.03
C TYR A 105 -16.60 9.29 -18.35
N VAL A 106 -16.10 10.10 -19.28
CA VAL A 106 -15.47 9.66 -20.52
C VAL A 106 -13.96 9.52 -20.26
N PRO A 107 -13.38 8.30 -20.31
CA PRO A 107 -11.99 8.06 -19.92
C PRO A 107 -10.98 8.93 -20.67
N GLU A 108 -11.16 9.11 -21.97
CA GLU A 108 -10.26 9.91 -22.81
C GLU A 108 -10.30 11.41 -22.46
N GLU A 109 -11.46 11.94 -22.04
CA GLU A 109 -11.61 13.32 -21.61
C GLU A 109 -10.95 13.53 -20.24
N LEU A 110 -11.14 12.59 -19.29
CA LEU A 110 -10.47 12.63 -18.01
C LEU A 110 -8.94 12.55 -18.18
N ALA A 111 -8.46 11.64 -19.05
CA ALA A 111 -7.03 11.49 -19.30
C ALA A 111 -6.40 12.81 -19.83
N ARG A 112 -7.11 13.54 -20.70
CA ARG A 112 -6.69 14.87 -21.16
C ARG A 112 -6.75 15.91 -20.03
N ARG A 113 -7.87 15.93 -19.29
CA ARG A 113 -8.09 16.89 -18.20
C ARG A 113 -7.01 16.80 -17.13
N PHE A 114 -6.58 15.59 -16.78
CA PHE A 114 -5.55 15.35 -15.76
C PHE A 114 -4.14 15.25 -16.34
N ASN A 115 -3.95 15.42 -17.65
CA ASN A 115 -2.66 15.28 -18.32
C ASN A 115 -1.99 13.91 -18.09
N VAL A 116 -2.78 12.84 -18.15
CA VAL A 116 -2.32 11.46 -17.93
C VAL A 116 -2.59 10.52 -19.12
N ILE A 117 -2.74 11.08 -20.31
CA ILE A 117 -3.06 10.33 -21.54
C ILE A 117 -2.08 9.16 -21.75
N SER A 118 -0.76 9.42 -21.67
CA SER A 118 0.25 8.39 -21.90
C SER A 118 0.22 7.29 -20.84
N LYS A 119 -0.01 7.65 -19.57
CA LYS A 119 -0.11 6.69 -18.47
C LYS A 119 -1.34 5.79 -18.63
N GLN A 120 -2.50 6.39 -18.87
CA GLN A 120 -3.75 5.68 -19.09
C GLN A 120 -3.70 4.82 -20.38
N SER A 121 -3.09 5.32 -21.45
CA SER A 121 -2.92 4.56 -22.69
C SER A 121 -2.05 3.33 -22.49
N LEU A 122 -0.96 3.43 -21.72
CA LEU A 122 -0.09 2.30 -21.40
C LEU A 122 -0.80 1.29 -20.48
N GLU A 123 -1.52 1.76 -19.46
CA GLU A 123 -2.31 0.90 -18.55
C GLU A 123 -3.37 0.10 -19.34
N LYS A 124 -4.19 0.81 -20.15
CA LYS A 124 -5.22 0.19 -20.99
C LYS A 124 -4.61 -0.83 -21.97
N THR A 125 -3.52 -0.46 -22.64
CA THR A 125 -2.86 -1.36 -23.60
C THR A 125 -2.29 -2.60 -22.90
N ALA A 126 -1.65 -2.45 -21.75
CA ALA A 126 -1.10 -3.58 -21.00
C ALA A 126 -2.22 -4.53 -20.52
N ALA A 127 -3.33 -3.99 -20.03
CA ALA A 127 -4.49 -4.77 -19.61
C ALA A 127 -5.07 -5.60 -20.77
N HIS A 128 -5.21 -5.00 -21.98
CA HIS A 128 -5.73 -5.69 -23.15
C HIS A 128 -4.76 -6.71 -23.75
N GLN A 129 -3.45 -6.54 -23.58
CA GLN A 129 -2.42 -7.43 -24.11
C GLN A 129 -2.01 -8.53 -23.15
N ALA A 130 -2.37 -8.46 -21.87
CA ALA A 130 -2.08 -9.50 -20.88
C ALA A 130 -2.70 -10.85 -21.26
N ASP A 131 -2.06 -11.94 -20.86
CA ASP A 131 -2.63 -13.29 -20.94
C ASP A 131 -3.59 -13.56 -19.76
N CYS A 132 -3.40 -12.84 -18.67
CA CYS A 132 -4.36 -12.72 -17.56
C CYS A 132 -4.26 -11.30 -16.99
N PHE A 133 -5.37 -10.60 -16.99
CA PHE A 133 -5.48 -9.27 -16.39
C PHE A 133 -6.14 -9.37 -15.02
N THR A 134 -5.49 -8.84 -13.99
CA THR A 134 -5.95 -8.94 -12.61
C THR A 134 -5.96 -7.59 -11.91
N THR A 135 -6.72 -7.51 -10.83
CA THR A 135 -6.71 -6.40 -9.88
C THR A 135 -6.91 -6.91 -8.45
N VAL A 136 -6.80 -6.02 -7.47
CA VAL A 136 -6.73 -6.40 -6.04
C VAL A 136 -8.07 -6.47 -5.33
N SER A 137 -9.15 -5.92 -5.91
CA SER A 137 -10.48 -5.90 -5.29
C SER A 137 -11.60 -5.73 -6.32
N GLU A 138 -12.83 -6.06 -5.92
CA GLU A 138 -14.03 -5.87 -6.74
C GLU A 138 -14.30 -4.40 -7.05
N ILE A 139 -13.99 -3.49 -6.12
CA ILE A 139 -14.12 -2.04 -6.35
C ILE A 139 -13.21 -1.63 -7.51
N THR A 140 -11.94 -2.03 -7.47
CA THR A 140 -10.99 -1.71 -8.53
C THR A 140 -11.33 -2.46 -9.83
N ALA A 141 -11.90 -3.66 -9.76
CA ALA A 141 -12.40 -4.36 -10.94
C ALA A 141 -13.46 -3.55 -11.69
N THR A 142 -14.37 -2.90 -10.95
CA THR A 142 -15.38 -2.00 -11.52
C THR A 142 -14.74 -0.79 -12.21
N GLU A 143 -13.69 -0.21 -11.60
CA GLU A 143 -12.90 0.86 -12.23
C GLU A 143 -12.21 0.38 -13.52
N CYS A 144 -11.60 -0.81 -13.50
CA CYS A 144 -10.92 -1.40 -14.65
C CYS A 144 -11.90 -1.59 -15.82
N ALA A 145 -13.07 -2.16 -15.56
CA ALA A 145 -14.09 -2.37 -16.59
C ALA A 145 -14.49 -1.06 -17.26
N HIS A 146 -14.64 0.03 -16.50
CA HIS A 146 -15.06 1.32 -17.05
C HIS A 146 -13.88 2.12 -17.66
N PHE A 147 -12.79 2.30 -16.92
CA PHE A 147 -11.71 3.20 -17.34
C PHE A 147 -10.73 2.58 -18.33
N LEU A 148 -10.60 1.25 -18.33
CA LEU A 148 -9.72 0.52 -19.24
C LEU A 148 -10.48 -0.21 -20.34
N ASP A 149 -11.82 -0.17 -20.31
CA ASP A 149 -12.67 -0.89 -21.26
C ASP A 149 -12.28 -2.40 -21.31
N LYS A 150 -11.99 -2.96 -20.14
CA LYS A 150 -11.54 -4.34 -19.98
C LYS A 150 -11.95 -4.87 -18.61
N GLU A 151 -12.79 -5.88 -18.59
CA GLU A 151 -13.06 -6.64 -17.38
C GLU A 151 -11.82 -7.41 -16.94
N VAL A 152 -11.60 -7.56 -15.64
CA VAL A 152 -10.52 -8.38 -15.11
C VAL A 152 -10.85 -9.87 -15.27
N ASP A 153 -9.82 -10.66 -15.56
CA ASP A 153 -9.98 -12.12 -15.65
C ASP A 153 -10.11 -12.75 -14.26
N LEU A 154 -9.52 -12.12 -13.25
CA LEU A 154 -9.58 -12.57 -11.86
C LEU A 154 -9.21 -11.45 -10.89
N VAL A 155 -9.89 -11.36 -9.75
CA VAL A 155 -9.45 -10.55 -8.61
C VAL A 155 -8.43 -11.33 -7.79
N THR A 156 -7.26 -10.71 -7.54
CA THR A 156 -6.15 -11.29 -6.80
C THR A 156 -5.86 -10.45 -5.56
N PRO A 157 -6.56 -10.70 -4.43
CA PRO A 157 -6.38 -9.94 -3.21
C PRO A 157 -4.94 -10.00 -2.66
N ASN A 158 -4.49 -8.93 -2.02
CA ASN A 158 -3.16 -8.87 -1.42
C ASN A 158 -3.15 -9.51 -0.03
N GLY A 159 -2.21 -10.44 0.19
CA GLY A 159 -2.04 -11.11 1.47
C GLY A 159 -1.14 -10.35 2.45
N PHE A 160 -1.14 -10.80 3.69
CA PHE A 160 -0.25 -10.36 4.75
C PHE A 160 0.62 -11.52 5.25
N GLU A 161 1.82 -11.20 5.75
CA GLU A 161 2.74 -12.18 6.32
C GLU A 161 2.70 -12.18 7.84
N ASN A 162 2.31 -13.30 8.42
CA ASN A 162 2.21 -13.42 9.89
C ASN A 162 3.56 -13.34 10.61
N VAL A 163 4.66 -13.49 9.90
CA VAL A 163 6.03 -13.39 10.45
C VAL A 163 6.35 -12.00 11.04
N PHE A 164 5.64 -10.96 10.62
CA PHE A 164 5.81 -9.61 11.15
C PHE A 164 5.12 -9.39 12.50
N THR A 165 4.19 -10.27 12.87
CA THR A 165 3.45 -10.12 14.13
C THR A 165 4.22 -10.72 15.31
N PRO A 166 4.09 -10.14 16.53
CA PRO A 166 4.66 -10.74 17.72
C PRO A 166 4.15 -12.16 17.96
N SER A 167 4.99 -13.00 18.53
CA SER A 167 4.54 -14.28 19.07
C SER A 167 3.57 -14.07 20.22
N GLU A 168 2.75 -15.08 20.52
CA GLU A 168 1.82 -15.02 21.67
C GLU A 168 2.54 -14.74 22.99
N ALA A 169 3.77 -15.23 23.15
CA ALA A 169 4.57 -15.03 24.35
C ALA A 169 5.10 -13.59 24.50
N GLU A 170 5.32 -12.88 23.38
CA GLU A 170 5.88 -11.52 23.37
C GLU A 170 4.78 -10.45 23.31
N TRP A 171 3.56 -10.83 22.94
CA TRP A 171 2.50 -9.89 22.60
C TRP A 171 2.15 -8.94 23.75
N GLU A 172 1.96 -9.49 24.97
CA GLU A 172 1.60 -8.69 26.16
C GLU A 172 2.69 -7.67 26.51
N ASP A 173 3.96 -8.06 26.49
CA ASP A 173 5.08 -7.17 26.80
C ASP A 173 5.20 -6.06 25.76
N LYS A 174 5.07 -6.39 24.47
CA LYS A 174 5.07 -5.40 23.39
C LYS A 174 3.87 -4.46 23.47
N ARG A 175 2.68 -5.00 23.75
CA ARG A 175 1.49 -4.19 23.96
C ARG A 175 1.69 -3.19 25.10
N LYS A 176 2.17 -3.66 26.23
CA LYS A 176 2.46 -2.81 27.40
C LYS A 176 3.44 -1.71 27.04
N ALA A 177 4.57 -2.05 26.43
CA ALA A 177 5.60 -1.10 26.05
C ALA A 177 5.08 -0.04 25.05
N GLY A 178 4.35 -0.45 24.01
CA GLY A 178 3.74 0.46 23.04
C GLY A 178 2.70 1.39 23.69
N ARG A 179 1.83 0.84 24.55
CA ARG A 179 0.84 1.60 25.29
C ARG A 179 1.48 2.64 26.22
N GLU A 180 2.45 2.23 27.02
CA GLU A 180 3.19 3.12 27.93
C GLU A 180 3.83 4.28 27.17
N LYS A 181 4.36 4.01 25.97
CA LYS A 181 4.96 5.04 25.13
C LYS A 181 3.93 6.06 24.63
N PHE A 182 2.75 5.64 24.21
CA PHE A 182 1.66 6.56 23.86
C PHE A 182 1.22 7.42 25.04
N LEU A 183 1.03 6.82 26.21
CA LEU A 183 0.66 7.54 27.42
C LEU A 183 1.73 8.54 27.83
N GLN A 184 3.00 8.16 27.79
CA GLN A 184 4.14 9.03 28.10
C GLN A 184 4.17 10.27 27.17
N VAL A 185 4.04 10.05 25.86
CA VAL A 185 4.05 11.14 24.88
C VAL A 185 2.84 12.04 25.06
N ALA A 186 1.64 11.49 25.27
CA ALA A 186 0.44 12.28 25.53
C ALA A 186 0.57 13.15 26.79
N GLN A 187 1.08 12.59 27.90
CA GLN A 187 1.30 13.32 29.14
C GLN A 187 2.32 14.45 28.97
N ALA A 188 3.41 14.20 28.24
CA ALA A 188 4.44 15.19 27.97
C ALA A 188 3.94 16.34 27.06
N ILE A 189 3.04 16.06 26.10
CA ILE A 189 2.39 17.09 25.28
C ILE A 189 1.37 17.90 26.10
N LEU A 190 0.55 17.23 26.91
CA LEU A 190 -0.53 17.87 27.64
C LEU A 190 -0.08 18.60 28.92
N GLY A 191 1.11 18.29 29.43
CA GLY A 191 1.59 18.83 30.71
C GLY A 191 0.81 18.36 31.92
N ARG A 192 0.10 17.23 31.83
CA ARG A 192 -0.73 16.66 32.88
C ARG A 192 -0.90 15.16 32.71
N PRO A 193 -1.25 14.43 33.78
CA PRO A 193 -1.52 13.01 33.69
C PRO A 193 -2.71 12.72 32.77
N VAL A 194 -2.68 11.59 32.08
CA VAL A 194 -3.81 10.98 31.40
C VAL A 194 -4.24 9.71 32.12
N ALA A 195 -5.48 9.29 31.94
CA ALA A 195 -5.96 8.08 32.57
C ALA A 195 -5.19 6.84 32.06
N GLU A 196 -4.75 5.97 32.96
CA GLU A 196 -4.03 4.73 32.59
C GLU A 196 -4.90 3.80 31.73
N ASP A 197 -6.23 3.83 31.92
CA ASP A 197 -7.21 3.06 31.17
C ASP A 197 -7.80 3.82 29.98
N ALA A 198 -7.22 4.99 29.62
CA ALA A 198 -7.65 5.75 28.43
C ALA A 198 -7.66 4.87 27.19
N LEU A 199 -8.66 5.04 26.31
CA LEU A 199 -8.73 4.34 25.03
C LEU A 199 -7.76 4.97 24.03
N ILE A 200 -6.77 4.21 23.58
CA ILE A 200 -5.82 4.65 22.55
C ILE A 200 -6.35 4.27 21.17
N LEU A 201 -6.70 5.27 20.38
CA LEU A 201 -7.26 5.13 19.03
C LEU A 201 -6.29 5.73 18.00
N GLY A 202 -6.03 5.02 16.89
CA GLY A 202 -5.13 5.50 15.85
C GLY A 202 -5.70 5.49 14.44
N ILE A 203 -5.18 6.40 13.61
CA ILE A 203 -5.21 6.34 12.15
C ILE A 203 -3.80 6.47 11.62
N SER A 204 -3.42 5.66 10.64
CA SER A 204 -2.08 5.68 10.02
C SER A 204 -2.18 5.54 8.52
N GLY A 205 -1.12 5.94 7.81
CA GLY A 205 -1.02 5.80 6.37
C GLY A 205 -0.32 6.98 5.70
N ARG A 206 -0.45 7.08 4.38
CA ARG A 206 0.08 8.22 3.61
C ARG A 206 -0.76 9.47 3.85
N TYR A 207 -0.15 10.64 3.69
CA TYR A 207 -0.84 11.92 3.85
C TYR A 207 -1.76 12.23 2.65
N GLU A 208 -2.79 11.42 2.50
CA GLU A 208 -3.88 11.62 1.54
C GLU A 208 -5.16 12.00 2.32
N PHE A 209 -5.29 13.27 2.67
CA PHE A 209 -6.22 13.79 3.68
C PHE A 209 -7.66 13.28 3.53
N LYS A 210 -8.21 13.28 2.30
CA LYS A 210 -9.56 12.77 2.01
C LYS A 210 -9.57 11.30 1.64
N ASN A 211 -8.64 10.85 0.80
CA ASN A 211 -8.65 9.47 0.32
C ASN A 211 -8.46 8.47 1.45
N LYS A 212 -7.62 8.79 2.44
CA LYS A 212 -7.44 7.96 3.65
C LYS A 212 -8.48 8.23 4.74
N GLY A 213 -9.36 9.23 4.55
CA GLY A 213 -10.41 9.56 5.50
C GLY A 213 -9.91 10.23 6.79
N ILE A 214 -8.75 10.91 6.72
CA ILE A 214 -8.20 11.63 7.88
C ILE A 214 -9.17 12.74 8.32
N ASP A 215 -9.82 13.40 7.37
CA ASP A 215 -10.88 14.38 7.62
C ASP A 215 -12.07 13.78 8.38
N VAL A 216 -12.53 12.61 7.95
CA VAL A 216 -13.64 11.87 8.58
C VAL A 216 -13.27 11.39 9.99
N PHE A 217 -12.03 10.93 10.17
CA PHE A 217 -11.51 10.56 11.48
C PHE A 217 -11.54 11.75 12.46
N ILE A 218 -11.03 12.91 12.04
CA ILE A 218 -11.04 14.12 12.88
C ILE A 218 -12.47 14.59 13.18
N ASP A 219 -13.37 14.52 12.19
CA ASP A 219 -14.77 14.85 12.38
C ASP A 219 -15.45 13.93 13.40
N ALA A 220 -15.17 12.63 13.32
CA ALA A 220 -15.65 11.66 14.30
C ALA A 220 -15.15 11.98 15.71
N MET A 221 -13.87 12.33 15.86
CA MET A 221 -13.30 12.74 17.15
C MET A 221 -13.95 14.02 17.68
N GLY A 222 -14.22 14.99 16.81
CA GLY A 222 -14.94 16.22 17.17
C GLY A 222 -16.37 15.93 17.63
N GLN A 223 -17.08 15.05 16.95
CA GLN A 223 -18.43 14.62 17.35
C GLN A 223 -18.39 13.86 18.68
N LEU A 224 -17.45 12.95 18.83
CA LEU A 224 -17.24 12.17 20.05
C LEU A 224 -16.95 13.09 21.26
N ASN A 225 -16.10 14.10 21.08
CA ASN A 225 -15.77 15.05 22.15
C ASN A 225 -16.95 15.88 22.64
N ARG A 226 -17.90 16.19 21.73
CA ARG A 226 -19.15 16.89 22.08
C ARG A 226 -20.21 15.97 22.72
N ASN A 227 -19.99 14.67 22.71
CA ASN A 227 -20.95 13.69 23.18
C ASN A 227 -20.75 13.42 24.68
N ASN A 228 -21.82 13.49 25.46
CA ASN A 228 -21.79 13.12 26.86
C ASN A 228 -21.89 11.58 27.02
N GLY A 229 -21.22 11.04 28.04
CA GLY A 229 -21.37 9.63 28.39
C GLY A 229 -20.28 8.71 27.81
N LEU A 230 -19.06 9.23 27.59
CA LEU A 230 -17.88 8.41 27.37
C LEU A 230 -17.49 7.68 28.67
N GLY A 231 -17.24 6.38 28.59
CA GLY A 231 -16.81 5.57 29.71
C GLY A 231 -15.34 5.79 30.08
N LYS A 232 -14.49 6.13 29.10
CA LYS A 232 -13.05 6.38 29.24
C LYS A 232 -12.65 7.64 28.48
N GLU A 233 -11.53 8.27 28.89
CA GLU A 233 -10.84 9.27 28.08
C GLU A 233 -10.34 8.63 26.77
N VAL A 234 -10.35 9.36 25.67
CA VAL A 234 -9.89 8.88 24.35
C VAL A 234 -8.65 9.66 23.93
N LEU A 235 -7.57 8.95 23.64
CA LEU A 235 -6.34 9.50 23.09
C LEU A 235 -6.25 9.10 21.61
N ALA A 236 -6.54 10.06 20.72
CA ALA A 236 -6.58 9.84 19.28
C ALA A 236 -5.26 10.27 18.63
N PHE A 237 -4.58 9.36 17.95
CA PHE A 237 -3.31 9.61 17.29
C PHE A 237 -3.43 9.56 15.77
N ILE A 238 -2.98 10.60 15.09
CA ILE A 238 -2.85 10.66 13.63
C ILE A 238 -1.38 10.40 13.29
N LEU A 239 -1.07 9.16 12.88
CA LEU A 239 0.28 8.69 12.57
C LEU A 239 0.50 8.76 11.04
N VAL A 240 0.66 9.97 10.53
CA VAL A 240 0.68 10.24 9.09
C VAL A 240 1.88 11.13 8.76
N PRO A 241 2.91 10.62 8.07
CA PRO A 241 4.10 11.39 7.74
C PRO A 241 3.77 12.63 6.91
N ALA A 242 4.30 13.78 7.33
CA ALA A 242 4.19 15.06 6.64
C ALA A 242 5.55 15.77 6.62
N GLY A 243 5.66 16.85 5.85
CA GLY A 243 6.87 17.67 5.85
C GLY A 243 7.08 18.35 7.19
N HIS A 244 8.19 18.05 7.89
CA HIS A 244 8.50 18.61 9.21
C HIS A 244 9.97 18.97 9.36
N ALA A 245 10.27 19.89 10.30
CA ALA A 245 11.61 20.38 10.60
C ALA A 245 12.28 19.68 11.80
N GLY A 246 11.84 18.47 12.13
CA GLY A 246 12.35 17.64 13.22
C GLY A 246 11.43 17.59 14.44
N ALA A 247 11.84 16.82 15.44
CA ALA A 247 11.11 16.62 16.69
C ALA A 247 10.90 17.93 17.47
N ASN A 248 9.75 18.07 18.12
CA ASN A 248 9.44 19.21 18.95
C ASN A 248 10.35 19.22 20.19
N LYS A 249 11.24 20.22 20.28
CA LYS A 249 12.25 20.32 21.34
C LYS A 249 11.64 20.52 22.73
N GLU A 250 10.52 21.24 22.82
CA GLU A 250 9.78 21.39 24.06
C GLU A 250 9.25 20.04 24.54
N LEU A 251 8.66 19.25 23.64
CA LEU A 251 8.22 17.89 23.93
C LEU A 251 9.37 17.00 24.39
N LEU A 252 10.53 17.04 23.69
CA LEU A 252 11.70 16.25 24.09
C LEU A 252 12.17 16.58 25.50
N HIS A 253 12.21 17.88 25.83
CA HIS A 253 12.53 18.33 27.19
C HIS A 253 11.48 17.83 28.20
N ASN A 254 10.20 17.92 27.86
CA ASN A 254 9.11 17.48 28.72
C ASN A 254 9.13 15.96 28.99
N LEU A 255 9.58 15.16 28.03
CA LEU A 255 9.73 13.71 28.19
C LEU A 255 10.78 13.31 29.24
N GLU A 256 11.74 14.21 29.56
CA GLU A 256 12.78 14.01 30.58
C GLU A 256 12.33 14.46 31.98
N LEU A 257 11.23 15.23 32.06
CA LEU A 257 10.75 15.83 33.32
C LEU A 257 9.65 14.98 33.97
N PRO A 258 9.51 15.04 35.31
CA PRO A 258 8.27 14.61 35.95
C PRO A 258 7.10 15.44 35.42
N TYR A 259 5.96 14.83 35.13
CA TYR A 259 4.81 15.48 34.50
C TYR A 259 4.32 16.76 35.24
N GLN A 260 4.55 16.88 36.55
CA GLN A 260 4.20 18.05 37.35
C GLN A 260 5.00 19.31 36.98
N ALA A 261 6.13 19.16 36.30
CA ALA A 261 7.01 20.28 35.89
C ALA A 261 6.86 20.62 34.41
N VAL A 262 5.96 19.93 33.69
CA VAL A 262 5.80 20.09 32.25
C VAL A 262 4.97 21.33 31.91
N THR A 263 5.42 22.11 30.94
CA THR A 263 4.66 23.19 30.31
C THR A 263 4.69 22.98 28.82
N SER A 264 3.56 23.09 28.14
CA SER A 264 3.46 22.95 26.70
C SER A 264 2.77 24.10 26.03
N THR A 265 3.39 24.59 24.95
CA THR A 265 2.81 25.64 24.09
C THR A 265 2.06 25.05 22.91
N ASP A 266 2.46 23.88 22.44
CA ASP A 266 1.76 23.12 21.40
C ASP A 266 1.19 21.81 22.00
N LEU A 267 -0.13 21.72 22.00
CA LEU A 267 -0.86 20.58 22.60
C LEU A 267 -1.18 19.46 21.58
N TYR A 268 -0.63 19.52 20.35
CA TYR A 268 -1.01 18.61 19.28
C TYR A 268 0.14 17.88 18.61
N LEU A 269 1.27 18.59 18.37
CA LEU A 269 2.31 18.15 17.45
C LEU A 269 3.50 17.51 18.16
N THR A 270 3.90 16.34 17.67
CA THR A 270 5.16 15.69 18.08
C THR A 270 6.38 16.25 17.34
N HIS A 271 6.18 16.81 16.16
CA HIS A 271 7.23 17.40 15.32
C HIS A 271 6.77 18.73 14.74
N TYR A 272 7.71 19.64 14.48
CA TYR A 272 7.41 20.94 13.90
C TYR A 272 7.05 20.80 12.42
N LEU A 273 5.78 20.97 12.05
CA LEU A 273 5.35 21.03 10.66
C LEU A 273 6.00 22.21 9.92
N ASN A 274 6.38 22.00 8.67
CA ASN A 274 6.93 23.06 7.82
C ASN A 274 5.94 24.21 7.60
N ASP A 275 4.63 23.88 7.51
CA ASP A 275 3.54 24.87 7.38
C ASP A 275 2.32 24.46 8.22
N SER A 276 2.41 24.62 9.52
CA SER A 276 1.30 24.29 10.45
C SER A 276 0.08 25.19 10.28
N ALA A 277 0.24 26.38 9.71
CA ALA A 277 -0.87 27.33 9.54
C ALA A 277 -1.84 26.89 8.44
N ASN A 278 -1.31 26.32 7.35
CA ASN A 278 -2.10 25.88 6.20
C ASN A 278 -2.29 24.34 6.14
N ASP A 279 -1.74 23.62 7.10
CA ASP A 279 -1.86 22.16 7.16
C ASP A 279 -3.34 21.70 7.31
N PRO A 280 -3.87 20.84 6.42
CA PRO A 280 -5.27 20.46 6.44
C PRO A 280 -5.68 19.68 7.69
N VAL A 281 -4.79 18.86 8.29
CA VAL A 281 -5.05 18.14 9.54
C VAL A 281 -5.21 19.13 10.67
N MET A 282 -4.26 20.06 10.84
CA MET A 282 -4.32 21.09 11.87
C MET A 282 -5.53 22.01 11.72
N ASN A 283 -5.86 22.40 10.49
CA ASN A 283 -7.04 23.21 10.20
C ASN A 283 -8.32 22.48 10.55
N ARG A 284 -8.41 21.16 10.27
CA ARG A 284 -9.59 20.38 10.62
C ARG A 284 -9.75 20.19 12.13
N ILE A 285 -8.65 19.93 12.84
CA ILE A 285 -8.64 19.85 14.32
C ILE A 285 -9.20 21.14 14.93
N ARG A 286 -8.73 22.31 14.46
CA ARG A 286 -9.20 23.62 14.92
C ARG A 286 -10.69 23.84 14.59
N ALA A 287 -11.12 23.47 13.38
CA ALA A 287 -12.52 23.58 12.95
C ALA A 287 -13.46 22.73 13.80
N GLN A 288 -13.02 21.55 14.23
CA GLN A 288 -13.79 20.68 15.13
C GLN A 288 -13.75 21.11 16.59
N LYS A 289 -12.99 22.16 16.94
CA LYS A 289 -12.83 22.69 18.30
C LYS A 289 -12.25 21.66 19.29
N LEU A 290 -11.45 20.76 18.80
CA LEU A 290 -10.66 19.85 19.63
C LEU A 290 -9.49 20.64 20.20
N ARG A 291 -9.53 20.99 21.48
CA ARG A 291 -8.57 21.90 22.11
C ARG A 291 -7.55 21.21 22.99
N ASN A 292 -7.75 19.92 23.25
CA ASN A 292 -6.98 19.16 24.23
C ASN A 292 -7.00 19.79 25.65
N SER A 293 -8.08 20.56 25.96
CA SER A 293 -8.27 21.15 27.28
C SER A 293 -8.61 20.07 28.34
N GLU A 294 -8.63 20.43 29.61
CA GLU A 294 -8.95 19.47 30.68
C GLU A 294 -10.36 18.91 30.54
N GLU A 295 -11.32 19.74 30.10
CA GLU A 295 -12.73 19.35 29.93
C GLU A 295 -12.96 18.44 28.74
N ASP A 296 -12.07 18.46 27.74
CA ASP A 296 -12.20 17.60 26.57
C ASP A 296 -12.03 16.13 26.96
N LYS A 297 -12.95 15.27 26.56
CA LYS A 297 -12.85 13.81 26.76
C LYS A 297 -12.07 13.11 25.66
N VAL A 298 -11.88 13.77 24.54
CA VAL A 298 -11.06 13.31 23.42
C VAL A 298 -9.84 14.22 23.28
N LYS A 299 -8.66 13.65 23.37
CA LYS A 299 -7.39 14.32 23.06
C LYS A 299 -6.89 13.84 21.72
N ILE A 300 -6.45 14.75 20.88
CA ILE A 300 -5.98 14.41 19.52
C ILE A 300 -4.53 14.88 19.34
N PHE A 301 -3.71 13.99 18.80
CA PHE A 301 -2.29 14.21 18.58
C PHE A 301 -1.92 13.92 17.14
N PHE A 302 -1.14 14.79 16.53
CA PHE A 302 -0.62 14.58 15.18
C PHE A 302 0.88 14.28 15.23
N VAL A 303 1.24 13.13 14.67
CA VAL A 303 2.59 12.58 14.56
C VAL A 303 3.02 12.62 13.09
N PRO A 304 3.56 13.73 12.59
CA PRO A 304 3.89 13.93 11.18
C PRO A 304 5.25 13.33 10.78
N SER A 305 5.59 12.17 11.31
CA SER A 305 6.88 11.53 11.06
C SER A 305 6.72 10.05 10.72
N TYR A 306 7.70 9.51 9.99
CA TYR A 306 7.82 8.07 9.81
C TYR A 306 8.27 7.41 11.13
N LEU A 307 7.53 6.41 11.57
CA LEU A 307 7.81 5.65 12.79
C LEU A 307 8.69 4.44 12.46
N ASN A 308 9.95 4.70 12.19
CA ASN A 308 10.96 3.71 11.81
C ASN A 308 11.87 3.28 12.97
N GLY A 309 11.60 3.76 14.20
CA GLY A 309 12.41 3.54 15.39
C GLY A 309 13.43 4.64 15.69
N ASP A 310 13.51 5.67 14.86
CA ASP A 310 14.48 6.79 14.97
C ASP A 310 13.80 8.13 14.60
N ASP A 311 12.54 8.31 15.03
CA ASP A 311 11.76 9.51 14.77
C ASP A 311 12.11 10.66 15.74
N GLY A 312 12.86 10.37 16.81
CA GLY A 312 13.28 11.35 17.82
C GLY A 312 12.28 11.57 18.97
N VAL A 313 11.05 11.06 18.88
CA VAL A 313 10.01 11.18 19.94
C VAL A 313 9.60 9.81 20.47
N PHE A 314 9.01 8.99 19.64
CA PHE A 314 8.62 7.62 20.02
C PHE A 314 9.83 6.70 20.07
N ASN A 315 10.71 6.78 19.08
CA ASN A 315 11.87 5.92 18.91
C ASN A 315 11.52 4.43 18.97
N MET A 316 10.34 4.10 18.47
CA MET A 316 9.79 2.75 18.34
C MET A 316 9.28 2.54 16.92
N PRO A 317 9.52 1.37 16.30
CA PRO A 317 8.93 1.04 15.00
C PRO A 317 7.40 1.05 15.05
N TYR A 318 6.77 1.40 13.93
CA TYR A 318 5.31 1.48 13.81
C TYR A 318 4.58 0.25 14.35
N TYR A 319 5.04 -0.96 14.03
CA TYR A 319 4.40 -2.19 14.48
C TYR A 319 4.49 -2.41 16.00
N ASP A 320 5.56 -1.97 16.64
CA ASP A 320 5.68 -2.04 18.11
C ASP A 320 4.76 -1.01 18.79
N LEU A 321 4.48 0.11 18.15
CA LEU A 321 3.48 1.07 18.60
C LEU A 321 2.06 0.59 18.31
N LEU A 322 1.80 0.03 17.13
CA LEU A 322 0.47 -0.46 16.75
C LEU A 322 -0.11 -1.43 17.78
N VAL A 323 0.68 -2.38 18.27
CA VAL A 323 0.27 -3.33 19.32
C VAL A 323 -0.24 -2.64 20.58
N GLY A 324 0.27 -1.44 20.91
CA GLY A 324 -0.13 -0.65 22.07
C GLY A 324 -1.50 0.03 21.96
N MET A 325 -2.11 0.05 20.77
CA MET A 325 -3.41 0.66 20.55
C MET A 325 -4.56 -0.26 20.97
N ASP A 326 -5.68 0.33 21.34
CA ASP A 326 -6.92 -0.38 21.63
C ASP A 326 -7.80 -0.53 20.40
N LEU A 327 -7.69 0.42 19.46
CA LEU A 327 -8.52 0.51 18.27
C LEU A 327 -7.80 1.29 17.18
N THR A 328 -8.07 0.95 15.93
CA THR A 328 -7.72 1.79 14.77
C THR A 328 -8.97 2.11 13.95
N ALA A 329 -8.95 3.23 13.22
CA ALA A 329 -10.02 3.57 12.31
C ALA A 329 -9.46 4.10 10.98
N PHE A 330 -9.81 3.45 9.88
CA PHE A 330 -9.39 3.78 8.53
C PHE A 330 -10.60 4.05 7.64
N PRO A 331 -11.26 5.21 7.82
CA PRO A 331 -12.45 5.56 7.06
C PRO A 331 -12.09 6.03 5.65
N SER A 332 -11.42 5.20 4.87
CA SER A 332 -10.93 5.54 3.54
C SER A 332 -12.05 5.77 2.55
N TYR A 333 -11.89 6.79 1.69
CA TYR A 333 -12.73 7.05 0.52
C TYR A 333 -12.19 6.32 -0.71
N TYR A 334 -10.87 6.34 -0.92
CA TYR A 334 -10.21 5.65 -2.02
C TYR A 334 -9.09 4.76 -1.49
N GLU A 335 -9.38 3.48 -1.39
CA GLU A 335 -8.45 2.47 -0.89
C GLU A 335 -8.64 1.17 -1.69
N PRO A 336 -7.92 0.96 -2.79
CA PRO A 336 -8.09 -0.21 -3.64
C PRO A 336 -8.02 -1.55 -2.92
N TRP A 337 -7.15 -1.67 -1.91
CA TRP A 337 -7.11 -2.82 -1.01
C TRP A 337 -7.26 -2.38 0.45
N GLY A 338 -6.20 -1.94 1.08
CA GLY A 338 -6.20 -1.51 2.48
C GLY A 338 -5.36 -2.43 3.37
N TYR A 339 -4.05 -2.24 3.34
CA TYR A 339 -3.15 -2.97 4.22
C TYR A 339 -3.30 -2.55 5.67
N THR A 340 -3.50 -1.26 5.96
CA THR A 340 -3.54 -0.75 7.34
C THR A 340 -4.62 -1.38 8.22
N PRO A 341 -5.88 -1.59 7.78
CA PRO A 341 -6.83 -2.36 8.56
C PRO A 341 -6.44 -3.85 8.72
N LEU A 342 -5.89 -4.47 7.67
CA LEU A 342 -5.43 -5.86 7.74
C LEU A 342 -4.25 -6.02 8.71
N GLU A 343 -3.28 -5.11 8.68
CA GLU A 343 -2.16 -5.07 9.63
C GLU A 343 -2.66 -4.93 11.06
N SER A 344 -3.58 -3.98 11.32
CA SER A 344 -4.16 -3.79 12.65
C SER A 344 -4.77 -5.08 13.19
N LEU A 345 -5.58 -5.77 12.40
CA LEU A 345 -6.18 -7.05 12.76
C LEU A 345 -5.13 -8.13 13.02
N ALA A 346 -4.09 -8.21 12.19
CA ALA A 346 -3.01 -9.17 12.35
C ALA A 346 -2.23 -8.95 13.67
N PHE A 347 -2.13 -7.70 14.13
CA PHE A 347 -1.51 -7.32 15.40
C PHE A 347 -2.48 -7.33 16.59
N LYS A 348 -3.65 -7.98 16.47
CA LYS A 348 -4.70 -8.04 17.49
C LYS A 348 -5.26 -6.66 17.89
N VAL A 349 -5.33 -5.74 16.95
CA VAL A 349 -5.94 -4.43 17.17
C VAL A 349 -7.26 -4.38 16.42
N PRO A 350 -8.40 -4.32 17.10
CA PRO A 350 -9.71 -4.12 16.48
C PRO A 350 -9.71 -2.89 15.60
N THR A 351 -10.42 -2.94 14.47
CA THR A 351 -10.35 -1.87 13.48
C THR A 351 -11.70 -1.52 12.89
N ILE A 352 -11.85 -0.24 12.54
CA ILE A 352 -12.99 0.28 11.76
C ILE A 352 -12.47 0.61 10.36
N THR A 353 -13.15 0.13 9.33
CA THR A 353 -12.89 0.47 7.93
C THR A 353 -14.19 0.72 7.17
N THR A 354 -14.15 0.89 5.87
CA THR A 354 -15.35 1.18 5.07
C THR A 354 -15.52 0.22 3.90
N THR A 355 -16.71 0.23 3.29
CA THR A 355 -16.99 -0.53 2.06
C THR A 355 -16.28 0.04 0.82
N LEU A 356 -15.69 1.24 0.90
CA LEU A 356 -14.83 1.82 -0.15
C LEU A 356 -13.35 1.44 0.00
N ALA A 357 -12.99 0.64 1.01
CA ALA A 357 -11.72 -0.06 1.08
C ALA A 357 -11.92 -1.49 0.58
N GLY A 358 -11.12 -1.92 -0.40
CA GLY A 358 -11.24 -3.26 -0.99
C GLY A 358 -11.18 -4.38 0.03
N PHE A 359 -10.28 -4.28 1.03
CA PHE A 359 -10.19 -5.22 2.14
C PHE A 359 -11.47 -5.24 2.99
N GLY A 360 -12.03 -4.06 3.31
CA GLY A 360 -13.27 -3.98 4.10
C GLY A 360 -14.44 -4.69 3.40
N LEU A 361 -14.62 -4.42 2.10
CA LEU A 361 -15.63 -5.10 1.29
C LEU A 361 -15.38 -6.61 1.23
N TRP A 362 -14.13 -7.02 0.97
CA TRP A 362 -13.74 -8.41 0.89
C TRP A 362 -13.98 -9.19 2.19
N VAL A 363 -13.66 -8.62 3.35
CA VAL A 363 -13.93 -9.24 4.65
C VAL A 363 -15.44 -9.43 4.84
N LYS A 364 -16.24 -8.42 4.48
CA LYS A 364 -17.70 -8.49 4.61
C LYS A 364 -18.31 -9.65 3.80
N GLU A 365 -17.67 -10.04 2.70
CA GLU A 365 -18.11 -11.14 1.84
C GLU A 365 -17.58 -12.51 2.27
N HIS A 366 -16.40 -12.55 2.90
CA HIS A 366 -15.67 -13.79 3.16
C HIS A 366 -15.59 -14.18 4.64
N TYR A 367 -16.01 -13.30 5.56
CA TYR A 367 -15.97 -13.55 6.99
C TYR A 367 -17.34 -13.37 7.64
N ASN A 368 -17.62 -14.19 8.64
CA ASN A 368 -18.85 -14.05 9.41
C ASN A 368 -18.74 -12.87 10.38
N MET A 369 -19.38 -11.73 10.04
CA MET A 369 -19.32 -10.47 10.77
C MET A 369 -20.05 -10.50 12.15
N ASN A 370 -20.51 -11.66 12.63
CA ASN A 370 -21.15 -11.77 13.94
C ASN A 370 -20.18 -11.65 15.13
N HIS A 371 -18.87 -11.51 14.85
CA HIS A 371 -17.84 -11.39 15.88
C HIS A 371 -17.22 -10.00 15.83
N PRO A 372 -17.15 -9.29 16.98
CA PRO A 372 -16.43 -8.04 17.08
C PRO A 372 -14.93 -8.28 16.83
N GLY A 373 -14.24 -7.27 16.34
CA GLY A 373 -12.83 -7.31 15.93
C GLY A 373 -12.61 -6.47 14.68
N ILE A 374 -13.63 -6.35 13.83
CA ILE A 374 -13.67 -5.41 12.71
C ILE A 374 -15.08 -4.84 12.56
N GLU A 375 -15.15 -3.54 12.26
CA GLU A 375 -16.37 -2.87 11.81
C GLU A 375 -16.17 -2.36 10.38
N VAL A 376 -17.10 -2.69 9.50
CA VAL A 376 -17.07 -2.24 8.10
C VAL A 376 -18.26 -1.32 7.84
N ILE A 377 -18.03 -0.02 7.97
CA ILE A 377 -19.05 1.00 7.78
C ILE A 377 -19.35 1.15 6.29
N HIS A 378 -20.63 1.18 5.94
CA HIS A 378 -21.04 1.52 4.58
C HIS A 378 -20.65 2.96 4.26
N ARG A 379 -20.00 3.17 3.11
CA ARG A 379 -19.58 4.49 2.64
C ARG A 379 -19.90 4.66 1.16
N GLU A 380 -20.39 5.86 0.81
CA GLU A 380 -20.67 6.30 -0.55
C GLU A 380 -20.07 7.70 -0.80
N ASP A 381 -20.18 8.19 -2.03
CA ASP A 381 -19.84 9.56 -2.36
C ASP A 381 -20.73 10.54 -1.57
N GLY A 382 -20.11 11.53 -0.94
CA GLY A 382 -20.83 12.62 -0.25
C GLY A 382 -21.30 12.31 1.17
N ASP A 383 -21.15 11.10 1.70
CA ASP A 383 -21.69 10.70 3.01
C ASP A 383 -20.67 10.80 4.18
N ALA A 384 -19.57 11.52 4.01
CA ALA A 384 -18.51 11.65 5.01
C ALA A 384 -19.00 11.97 6.43
N SER A 385 -20.05 12.80 6.56
CA SER A 385 -20.65 13.16 7.84
C SER A 385 -21.33 11.98 8.53
N ASN A 386 -22.04 11.13 7.77
CA ASN A 386 -22.71 9.94 8.30
C ASN A 386 -21.69 8.91 8.76
N VAL A 387 -20.62 8.73 7.99
CA VAL A 387 -19.51 7.85 8.37
C VAL A 387 -18.83 8.34 9.65
N ALA A 388 -18.56 9.65 9.77
CA ALA A 388 -18.00 10.22 11.00
C ALA A 388 -18.91 9.99 12.22
N THR A 389 -20.25 10.12 12.04
CA THR A 389 -21.22 9.86 13.09
C THR A 389 -21.22 8.38 13.51
N ALA A 390 -21.20 7.46 12.54
CA ALA A 390 -21.15 6.02 12.82
C ALA A 390 -19.86 5.63 13.59
N ILE A 391 -18.70 6.20 13.21
CA ILE A 391 -17.45 6.00 13.93
C ILE A 391 -17.55 6.55 15.36
N ALA A 392 -18.06 7.76 15.54
CA ALA A 392 -18.19 8.37 16.86
C ALA A 392 -19.09 7.55 17.79
N GLU A 393 -20.22 7.05 17.28
CA GLU A 393 -21.13 6.18 18.03
C GLU A 393 -20.49 4.83 18.38
N TRP A 394 -19.80 4.22 17.44
CA TRP A 394 -19.10 2.96 17.66
C TRP A 394 -18.01 3.11 18.74
N VAL A 395 -17.14 4.12 18.61
CA VAL A 395 -16.08 4.40 19.59
C VAL A 395 -16.67 4.73 20.95
N LYS A 396 -17.77 5.53 21.02
CA LYS A 396 -18.47 5.80 22.28
C LYS A 396 -18.88 4.52 22.99
N ASN A 397 -19.52 3.61 22.28
CA ASN A 397 -19.93 2.33 22.84
C ASN A 397 -18.72 1.50 23.28
N TYR A 398 -17.65 1.53 22.50
CA TYR A 398 -16.42 0.80 22.81
C TYR A 398 -15.70 1.33 24.07
N THR A 399 -15.84 2.62 24.39
CA THR A 399 -15.30 3.17 25.66
C THR A 399 -15.98 2.59 26.91
N GLN A 400 -17.13 1.94 26.77
CA GLN A 400 -17.89 1.32 27.87
C GLN A 400 -17.67 -0.19 27.97
N VAL A 401 -16.94 -0.78 27.01
CA VAL A 401 -16.65 -2.22 26.98
C VAL A 401 -15.65 -2.58 28.07
N ARG A 402 -15.90 -3.70 28.77
CA ARG A 402 -14.98 -4.19 29.81
C ARG A 402 -13.74 -4.78 29.18
N GLU A 403 -12.61 -4.74 29.89
CA GLU A 403 -11.33 -5.25 29.42
C GLU A 403 -11.38 -6.72 28.97
N THR A 404 -12.15 -7.55 29.68
CA THR A 404 -12.35 -8.96 29.31
C THR A 404 -13.06 -9.16 27.96
N GLU A 405 -13.89 -8.22 27.55
CA GLU A 405 -14.56 -8.22 26.26
C GLU A 405 -13.66 -7.63 25.19
N MET A 406 -12.94 -6.54 25.51
CA MET A 406 -11.92 -5.99 24.63
C MET A 406 -10.84 -7.02 24.27
N GLN A 407 -10.47 -7.90 25.22
CA GLN A 407 -9.53 -8.99 24.94
C GLN A 407 -10.08 -10.00 23.93
N LYS A 408 -11.37 -10.34 24.02
CA LYS A 408 -12.03 -11.18 23.00
C LYS A 408 -12.03 -10.52 21.63
N ASP A 409 -12.27 -9.21 21.59
CA ASP A 409 -12.27 -8.45 20.33
C ASP A 409 -10.88 -8.45 19.69
N ARG A 410 -9.81 -8.39 20.49
CA ARG A 410 -8.42 -8.53 20.01
C ARG A 410 -8.15 -9.91 19.41
N ASP A 411 -8.62 -10.97 20.07
CA ASP A 411 -8.47 -12.34 19.55
C ASP A 411 -9.30 -12.54 18.28
N ASN A 412 -10.52 -12.02 18.23
CA ASN A 412 -11.36 -12.03 17.03
C ASN A 412 -10.70 -11.24 15.88
N ALA A 413 -10.06 -10.10 16.17
CA ALA A 413 -9.32 -9.33 15.16
C ALA A 413 -8.23 -10.20 14.51
N LYS A 414 -7.45 -10.93 15.32
CA LYS A 414 -6.45 -11.88 14.82
C LYS A 414 -7.07 -12.97 13.96
N ASP A 415 -8.22 -13.51 14.37
CA ASP A 415 -8.90 -14.56 13.60
C ASP A 415 -9.39 -14.05 12.24
N VAL A 416 -9.91 -12.81 12.16
CA VAL A 416 -10.26 -12.17 10.88
C VAL A 416 -9.05 -12.06 9.97
N SER A 417 -7.88 -11.67 10.50
CA SER A 417 -6.67 -11.50 9.67
C SER A 417 -6.19 -12.80 9.03
N ARG A 418 -6.45 -13.96 9.66
CA ARG A 418 -5.98 -15.28 9.18
C ARG A 418 -6.50 -15.63 7.79
N ILE A 419 -7.73 -15.21 7.43
CA ILE A 419 -8.26 -15.50 6.09
C ILE A 419 -7.53 -14.74 4.98
N ALA A 420 -6.88 -13.61 5.32
CA ALA A 420 -6.15 -12.75 4.40
C ALA A 420 -4.63 -12.93 4.43
N LEU A 421 -4.13 -14.05 4.96
CA LEU A 421 -2.71 -14.38 4.88
C LEU A 421 -2.32 -14.87 3.48
N TRP A 422 -1.07 -14.66 3.10
CA TRP A 422 -0.55 -15.14 1.82
C TRP A 422 -0.71 -16.64 1.62
N ASP A 423 -0.64 -17.46 2.67
CA ASP A 423 -0.88 -18.90 2.59
C ASP A 423 -2.24 -19.24 1.95
N ASN A 424 -3.25 -18.40 2.15
CA ASN A 424 -4.57 -18.52 1.57
C ASN A 424 -4.66 -17.79 0.23
N LEU A 425 -4.24 -16.54 0.18
CA LEU A 425 -4.50 -15.66 -0.97
C LEU A 425 -3.59 -15.96 -2.16
N ILE A 426 -2.44 -16.60 -1.96
CA ILE A 426 -1.58 -17.06 -3.06
C ILE A 426 -2.31 -17.98 -4.06
N ASN A 427 -3.40 -18.64 -3.63
CA ASN A 427 -4.17 -19.51 -4.50
C ASN A 427 -4.89 -18.75 -5.62
N TYR A 428 -5.28 -17.51 -5.41
CA TYR A 428 -5.82 -16.64 -6.46
C TYR A 428 -4.75 -16.34 -7.52
N TYR A 429 -3.52 -16.09 -7.11
CA TYR A 429 -2.39 -15.87 -8.02
C TYR A 429 -2.05 -17.12 -8.83
N LYS A 430 -2.09 -18.32 -8.20
CA LYS A 430 -1.91 -19.59 -8.92
C LYS A 430 -2.99 -19.83 -9.97
N GLN A 431 -4.23 -19.39 -9.71
CA GLN A 431 -5.31 -19.44 -10.70
C GLN A 431 -5.02 -18.48 -11.86
N ALA A 432 -4.61 -17.23 -11.58
CA ALA A 432 -4.20 -16.28 -12.61
C ALA A 432 -3.06 -16.82 -13.48
N TYR A 433 -2.06 -17.48 -12.87
CA TYR A 433 -0.97 -18.13 -13.61
C TYR A 433 -1.47 -19.26 -14.50
N THR A 434 -2.45 -20.03 -14.04
CA THR A 434 -3.07 -21.10 -14.84
C THR A 434 -3.81 -20.51 -16.04
N ILE A 435 -4.58 -19.44 -15.87
CA ILE A 435 -5.25 -18.72 -16.96
C ILE A 435 -4.22 -18.27 -18.00
N ALA A 436 -3.15 -17.58 -17.55
CA ALA A 436 -2.12 -17.09 -18.45
C ALA A 436 -1.41 -18.21 -19.22
N LEU A 437 -1.08 -19.34 -18.57
CA LEU A 437 -0.45 -20.48 -19.23
C LEU A 437 -1.38 -21.17 -20.24
N ASN A 438 -2.68 -21.19 -20.00
CA ASN A 438 -3.65 -21.68 -20.97
C ASN A 438 -3.69 -20.81 -22.23
N GLN A 439 -3.67 -19.48 -22.07
CA GLN A 439 -3.58 -18.52 -23.18
C GLN A 439 -2.29 -18.71 -24.00
N VAL A 440 -1.16 -18.94 -23.33
CA VAL A 440 0.09 -19.31 -24.02
C VAL A 440 -0.08 -20.57 -24.83
N SER A 441 -0.69 -21.61 -24.26
CA SER A 441 -0.89 -22.90 -24.94
C SER A 441 -1.74 -22.73 -26.19
N GLU A 442 -2.80 -21.94 -26.15
CA GLU A 442 -3.63 -21.65 -27.34
C GLU A 442 -2.84 -20.87 -28.39
N ARG A 443 -2.15 -19.80 -28.00
CA ARG A 443 -1.33 -18.96 -28.89
C ARG A 443 -0.25 -19.78 -29.61
N LEU A 444 0.36 -20.76 -28.95
CA LEU A 444 1.41 -21.57 -29.54
C LEU A 444 0.89 -22.62 -30.54
N LYS A 445 -0.39 -23.02 -30.48
CA LYS A 445 -1.01 -23.88 -31.47
C LYS A 445 -1.08 -23.23 -32.86
N ASP A 446 -1.24 -21.93 -32.91
CA ASP A 446 -1.39 -21.17 -34.16
C ASP A 446 -0.04 -20.75 -34.77
N LEU A 447 1.08 -21.07 -34.13
CA LEU A 447 2.41 -20.79 -34.69
C LEU A 447 2.74 -21.79 -35.83
N PRO A 448 3.27 -21.30 -36.97
CA PRO A 448 3.67 -22.14 -38.07
C PRO A 448 4.67 -23.22 -37.64
N ALA A 449 4.54 -24.43 -38.22
CA ALA A 449 5.38 -25.60 -37.90
C ALA A 449 6.91 -25.34 -38.07
N ASN A 450 7.29 -24.42 -38.93
CA ASN A 450 8.68 -24.02 -39.13
C ASN A 450 9.31 -23.26 -37.93
N MET A 451 8.52 -22.68 -37.02
CA MET A 451 9.05 -22.16 -35.74
C MET A 451 9.43 -23.30 -34.78
N ASN A 452 8.77 -24.45 -34.83
CA ASN A 452 9.15 -25.62 -34.07
C ASN A 452 10.52 -26.20 -34.50
N GLU A 453 10.89 -26.06 -35.78
CA GLU A 453 12.21 -26.43 -36.28
C GLU A 453 13.32 -25.47 -35.80
N SER A 454 13.02 -24.16 -35.74
CA SER A 454 13.94 -23.17 -35.21
C SER A 454 14.25 -23.38 -33.72
N VAL A 455 13.27 -23.85 -32.99
CA VAL A 455 13.39 -24.23 -31.57
C VAL A 455 14.27 -25.46 -31.42
N SER A 456 14.10 -26.47 -32.24
CA SER A 456 14.95 -27.66 -32.29
C SER A 456 16.40 -27.34 -32.69
N TYR A 457 16.60 -26.37 -33.58
CA TYR A 457 17.91 -25.88 -33.98
C TYR A 457 18.67 -25.16 -32.84
N ILE A 458 17.95 -24.33 -32.06
CA ILE A 458 18.50 -23.63 -30.88
C ILE A 458 18.85 -24.64 -29.79
N GLU A 459 18.05 -25.65 -29.53
CA GLU A 459 18.39 -26.73 -28.59
C GLU A 459 19.68 -27.47 -28.98
N LYS A 460 19.86 -27.78 -30.27
CA LYS A 460 21.09 -28.40 -30.77
C LYS A 460 22.31 -27.51 -30.60
N GLN A 461 22.19 -26.19 -30.83
CA GLN A 461 23.29 -25.25 -30.65
C GLN A 461 23.67 -25.04 -29.18
N LEU A 462 22.70 -24.98 -28.25
CA LEU A 462 22.95 -24.87 -26.81
C LEU A 462 23.63 -26.14 -26.26
N THR A 463 23.23 -27.31 -26.73
CA THR A 463 23.84 -28.59 -26.32
C THR A 463 25.31 -28.71 -26.79
N VAL A 464 25.65 -28.10 -27.92
CA VAL A 464 27.03 -28.10 -28.46
C VAL A 464 27.95 -27.10 -27.74
N LYS A 465 27.41 -25.95 -27.29
CA LYS A 465 28.23 -24.94 -26.59
C LYS A 465 28.53 -25.25 -25.12
N CYS A 466 27.81 -26.18 -24.51
CA CYS A 466 28.04 -26.59 -23.11
C CYS A 466 29.11 -27.69 -22.96
N ARG A 467 29.76 -28.16 -24.04
CA ARG A 467 30.89 -29.08 -23.97
C ARG A 467 32.21 -28.33 -23.97
N PHE A 468 32.54 -27.66 -22.86
CA PHE A 468 33.94 -27.33 -22.58
C PHE A 468 34.54 -28.46 -21.73
N PRO A 469 35.68 -29.04 -22.14
CA PRO A 469 36.38 -29.99 -21.31
C PRO A 469 37.09 -29.21 -20.18
N VAL A 470 36.57 -29.34 -18.96
CA VAL A 470 37.37 -28.95 -17.77
C VAL A 470 38.43 -30.02 -17.58
N ARG A 471 39.65 -29.73 -18.00
CA ARG A 471 40.82 -30.52 -17.62
C ARG A 471 41.13 -30.26 -16.14
N GLY A 472 41.06 -31.31 -15.36
CA GLY A 472 41.91 -31.58 -14.21
C GLY A 472 41.75 -30.65 -12.99
N VAL A 473 40.78 -30.92 -12.12
CA VAL A 473 40.99 -30.91 -10.66
C VAL A 473 40.07 -32.02 -10.11
N GLU A 474 40.65 -33.08 -9.61
CA GLU A 474 39.94 -34.07 -8.81
C GLU A 474 39.48 -33.44 -7.50
N SER A 475 38.18 -33.30 -7.31
CA SER A 475 37.55 -32.91 -6.05
C SER A 475 36.68 -34.05 -5.57
N PRO A 476 36.88 -34.53 -4.35
CA PRO A 476 35.97 -35.52 -3.79
C PRO A 476 34.66 -34.83 -3.42
N ASP A 477 33.57 -35.25 -4.06
CA ASP A 477 32.18 -34.87 -3.87
C ASP A 477 31.69 -33.60 -4.61
N PRO A 478 31.37 -33.71 -5.92
CA PRO A 478 30.85 -32.58 -6.70
C PRO A 478 29.49 -32.08 -6.26
N HIS A 479 28.71 -32.84 -5.51
CA HIS A 479 27.36 -32.45 -5.07
C HIS A 479 27.37 -31.51 -3.86
N ARG A 480 28.39 -31.55 -3.01
CA ARG A 480 28.52 -30.69 -1.83
C ARG A 480 28.97 -29.27 -2.15
N SER A 481 29.82 -29.12 -3.15
CA SER A 481 30.34 -27.80 -3.55
C SER A 481 29.32 -26.98 -4.36
N LEU A 482 28.49 -27.64 -5.19
CA LEU A 482 27.42 -26.95 -5.93
C LEU A 482 26.30 -26.47 -5.02
N ARG A 483 25.90 -27.26 -4.01
CA ARG A 483 24.89 -26.84 -3.04
C ARG A 483 25.33 -25.65 -2.19
N ARG A 484 26.58 -25.59 -1.76
CA ARG A 484 27.12 -24.43 -1.02
C ARG A 484 27.24 -23.17 -1.88
N LYS A 485 27.60 -23.28 -3.15
CA LYS A 485 27.68 -22.13 -4.06
C LYS A 485 26.30 -21.62 -4.47
N GLN A 486 25.31 -22.49 -4.63
CA GLN A 486 23.94 -22.09 -4.88
C GLN A 486 23.28 -21.44 -3.63
N GLN A 487 23.53 -21.99 -2.45
CA GLN A 487 22.99 -21.45 -1.21
C GLN A 487 23.59 -20.07 -0.88
N SER A 488 24.90 -19.87 -1.04
CA SER A 488 25.52 -18.56 -0.83
C SER A 488 25.16 -17.52 -1.91
N ARG A 489 24.85 -17.94 -3.13
CA ARG A 489 24.36 -17.04 -4.17
C ARG A 489 22.89 -16.64 -3.93
N CYS A 490 22.02 -17.56 -3.54
CA CYS A 490 20.65 -17.27 -3.14
C CYS A 490 20.59 -16.33 -1.93
N GLU A 491 21.43 -16.54 -0.91
CA GLU A 491 21.49 -15.64 0.26
C GLU A 491 22.01 -14.24 -0.08
N LEU A 492 22.98 -14.13 -1.02
CA LEU A 492 23.47 -12.84 -1.48
C LEU A 492 22.46 -12.10 -2.37
N GLU A 493 21.71 -12.81 -3.18
CA GLU A 493 20.64 -12.23 -4.00
C GLU A 493 19.43 -11.85 -3.17
N GLN A 494 19.04 -12.67 -2.18
CA GLN A 494 17.98 -12.31 -1.23
C GLN A 494 18.33 -11.05 -0.41
N ARG A 495 19.59 -10.90 0.03
CA ARG A 495 20.04 -9.68 0.72
C ARG A 495 20.09 -8.46 -0.21
N ARG A 496 20.39 -8.63 -1.50
CA ARG A 496 20.32 -7.54 -2.50
C ARG A 496 18.88 -7.17 -2.85
N PHE A 497 17.97 -8.12 -2.94
CA PHE A 497 16.55 -7.87 -3.16
C PHE A 497 15.88 -7.21 -1.93
N ALA A 498 16.17 -7.65 -0.73
CA ALA A 498 15.70 -7.01 0.50
C ALA A 498 16.24 -5.56 0.66
N GLY A 499 17.48 -5.29 0.20
CA GLY A 499 18.03 -3.94 0.17
C GLY A 499 17.42 -3.03 -0.91
N ALA A 500 16.92 -3.58 -2.00
CA ALA A 500 16.31 -2.80 -3.09
C ALA A 500 14.84 -2.41 -2.80
N VAL A 501 14.16 -3.16 -1.96
CA VAL A 501 12.76 -2.85 -1.55
C VAL A 501 12.70 -1.78 -0.45
N HIS A 502 13.83 -1.46 0.20
CA HIS A 502 13.88 -0.47 1.29
C HIS A 502 14.40 0.91 0.90
N THR A 503 14.60 1.22 -0.39
CA THR A 503 15.07 2.53 -0.84
C THR A 503 14.11 3.22 -1.79
N GLU A 504 12.86 3.42 -1.40
CA GLU A 504 12.06 4.54 -1.91
C GLU A 504 12.05 5.67 -0.89
N GLN A 505 13.20 6.33 -0.74
CA GLN A 505 13.22 7.71 -0.29
C GLN A 505 12.97 8.60 -1.52
N PRO A 506 12.03 9.55 -1.47
CA PRO A 506 11.97 10.59 -2.49
C PRO A 506 13.25 11.42 -2.39
N VAL A 507 14.06 11.37 -3.44
CA VAL A 507 15.19 12.28 -3.60
C VAL A 507 14.60 13.67 -3.82
N TYR A 508 14.59 14.48 -2.76
CA TYR A 508 14.40 15.92 -2.88
C TYR A 508 15.65 16.51 -3.54
N MET A 509 15.51 16.96 -4.77
CA MET A 509 16.49 17.87 -5.38
C MET A 509 16.36 19.24 -4.73
N PRO A 510 17.44 19.85 -4.23
CA PRO A 510 17.38 21.19 -3.68
C PRO A 510 17.28 22.24 -4.79
N GLY A 511 16.32 23.14 -4.65
CA GLY A 511 16.41 24.55 -4.98
C GLY A 511 16.58 24.96 -6.42
N GLN A 512 15.50 25.38 -7.05
CA GLN A 512 15.54 26.60 -7.86
C GLN A 512 14.62 27.65 -7.22
N GLU A 513 15.17 28.40 -6.29
CA GLU A 513 14.76 29.78 -6.03
C GLU A 513 15.17 30.63 -7.23
N GLY A 514 14.26 31.46 -7.71
CA GLY A 514 14.58 32.60 -8.53
C GLY A 514 13.77 32.68 -9.82
N GLN A 515 12.63 33.32 -9.75
CA GLN A 515 12.17 34.43 -10.58
C GLN A 515 10.63 34.51 -10.56
N ARG A 516 10.11 35.17 -9.53
CA ARG A 516 8.87 35.96 -9.69
C ARG A 516 9.31 37.39 -9.94
N GLN A 517 9.20 37.85 -11.16
CA GLN A 517 9.05 39.28 -11.46
C GLN A 517 7.69 39.49 -12.11
N ALA A 518 7.04 40.49 -11.61
CA ALA A 518 5.74 41.02 -11.95
C ALA A 518 5.61 41.35 -13.43
N VAL A 519 4.42 41.09 -14.02
CA VAL A 519 3.79 42.02 -14.95
C VAL A 519 2.31 42.05 -14.59
N GLU A 520 1.76 43.27 -14.57
CA GLU A 520 0.45 43.79 -14.24
C GLU A 520 -0.79 42.97 -14.63
#